data_3625e8fba67f408796c408075f34e19f
#
_entry.id   3625e8fba67f408796c408075f34e19f
#
_cell.length_a   1.000
_cell.length_b   1.000
_cell.length_c   1.000
_cell.angle_alpha   90.00
_cell.angle_beta   90.00
_cell.angle_gamma   90.00
#
_symmetry.space_group_name_H-M   'P 1'
#
loop_
_entity.id
_entity.type
_entity.pdbx_description
1 polymer ?
#
loop_
_entity_poly.entity_id
_entity_poly.type
_entity_poly.pdbx_seq_one_letter_code
_entity_poly.pdbx_strand_id
1 'polypeptide(L)'
;MNKLQQIYLAIKEVKIQGATNIAKAALNAYFIEPTEKNKRKLMSLRPTEPMLMNVLNLINKLPKEKILNHFSDAQNKINKNVFKLIGQNKIIFTHCHSTNVVKALIYAKQHRKKFEVYNTETRPLYQGRITAAELVKAGIKVTTFIDSGMHEAIKNSSIALLGADALLK
;
A
#
# COMPACT_ATOMS: atom_id res chain seq x y z
N MET A 1 -21.26 -3.69 19.99
CA MET A 1 -21.05 -3.21 18.62
C MET A 1 -20.88 -4.43 17.72
N ASN A 2 -21.65 -4.55 16.65
CA ASN A 2 -21.55 -5.70 15.74
C ASN A 2 -20.30 -5.57 14.83
N LYS A 3 -19.92 -6.69 14.17
CA LYS A 3 -18.72 -6.77 13.31
C LYS A 3 -18.68 -5.72 12.19
N LEU A 4 -19.85 -5.41 11.60
CA LEU A 4 -19.96 -4.41 10.53
C LEU A 4 -19.65 -2.99 11.04
N GLN A 5 -20.20 -2.63 12.21
CA GLN A 5 -19.92 -1.35 12.84
C GLN A 5 -18.45 -1.18 13.25
N GLN A 6 -17.80 -2.27 13.69
CA GLN A 6 -16.37 -2.25 13.99
C GLN A 6 -15.54 -1.93 12.74
N ILE A 7 -15.87 -2.54 11.59
CA ILE A 7 -15.18 -2.27 10.33
C ILE A 7 -15.42 -0.82 9.87
N TYR A 8 -16.64 -0.28 10.00
CA TYR A 8 -16.91 1.12 9.66
C TYR A 8 -16.04 2.09 10.46
N LEU A 9 -15.97 1.89 11.77
CA LEU A 9 -15.12 2.73 12.62
C LEU A 9 -13.65 2.60 12.28
N ALA A 10 -13.16 1.37 12.06
CA ALA A 10 -11.77 1.13 11.73
C ALA A 10 -11.35 1.78 10.39
N ILE A 11 -12.26 1.81 9.40
CA ILE A 11 -12.03 2.53 8.13
C ILE A 11 -12.07 4.05 8.35
N LYS A 12 -13.09 4.55 9.05
CA LYS A 12 -13.31 5.99 9.28
C LYS A 12 -12.19 6.62 10.11
N GLU A 13 -11.76 5.94 11.16
CA GLU A 13 -10.73 6.41 12.11
C GLU A 13 -9.29 6.11 11.66
N VAL A 14 -9.11 5.67 10.40
CA VAL A 14 -7.78 5.37 9.83
C VAL A 14 -7.01 4.28 10.61
N LYS A 15 -7.72 3.45 11.39
CA LYS A 15 -7.13 2.29 12.06
C LYS A 15 -6.69 1.22 11.07
N ILE A 16 -7.41 1.10 9.93
CA ILE A 16 -6.96 0.30 8.78
C ILE A 16 -6.23 1.24 7.84
N GLN A 17 -4.95 0.98 7.64
CA GLN A 17 -4.08 1.76 6.77
C GLN A 17 -3.70 0.99 5.50
N GLY A 18 -3.38 1.75 4.43
CA GLY A 18 -3.03 1.23 3.12
C GLY A 18 -4.25 0.92 2.24
N ALA A 19 -4.25 1.47 1.03
CA ALA A 19 -5.35 1.42 0.07
C ALA A 19 -5.91 0.00 -0.15
N THR A 20 -5.03 -0.99 -0.31
CA THR A 20 -5.41 -2.40 -0.49
C THR A 20 -6.14 -2.97 0.74
N ASN A 21 -5.68 -2.66 1.95
CA ASN A 21 -6.30 -3.16 3.17
C ASN A 21 -7.67 -2.52 3.40
N ILE A 22 -7.79 -1.23 3.15
CA ILE A 22 -9.06 -0.49 3.23
C ILE A 22 -10.07 -1.07 2.23
N ALA A 23 -9.65 -1.29 0.97
CA ALA A 23 -10.49 -1.87 -0.06
C ALA A 23 -10.97 -3.29 0.28
N LYS A 24 -10.08 -4.14 0.79
CA LYS A 24 -10.44 -5.50 1.26
C LYS A 24 -11.39 -5.46 2.45
N ALA A 25 -11.18 -4.56 3.40
CA ALA A 25 -12.07 -4.38 4.56
C ALA A 25 -13.46 -3.93 4.11
N ALA A 26 -13.54 -2.96 3.19
CA ALA A 26 -14.80 -2.50 2.61
C ALA A 26 -15.52 -3.62 1.84
N LEU A 27 -14.80 -4.39 1.04
CA LEU A 27 -15.34 -5.55 0.34
C LEU A 27 -15.93 -6.58 1.31
N ASN A 28 -15.19 -6.92 2.38
CA ASN A 28 -15.68 -7.83 3.40
C ASN A 28 -16.91 -7.28 4.14
N ALA A 29 -16.92 -5.99 4.48
CA ALA A 29 -18.05 -5.33 5.12
C ALA A 29 -19.30 -5.33 4.23
N TYR A 30 -19.13 -5.14 2.92
CA TYR A 30 -20.24 -5.25 1.98
C TYR A 30 -20.86 -6.65 2.00
N PHE A 31 -20.06 -7.71 1.99
CA PHE A 31 -20.57 -9.07 1.99
C PHE A 31 -21.16 -9.56 3.33
N ILE A 32 -21.00 -8.78 4.42
CA ILE A 32 -21.75 -9.01 5.66
C ILE A 32 -23.21 -8.55 5.50
N GLU A 33 -23.44 -7.43 4.80
CA GLU A 33 -24.75 -6.86 4.51
C GLU A 33 -24.76 -6.33 3.07
N PRO A 34 -25.07 -7.19 2.06
CA PRO A 34 -24.95 -6.85 0.65
C PRO A 34 -26.13 -6.00 0.16
N THR A 35 -26.20 -4.75 0.61
CA THR A 35 -27.24 -3.79 0.25
C THR A 35 -26.64 -2.52 -0.37
N GLU A 36 -27.38 -1.85 -1.25
CA GLU A 36 -26.98 -0.56 -1.79
C GLU A 36 -26.83 0.52 -0.72
N LYS A 37 -27.60 0.43 0.37
CA LYS A 37 -27.46 1.32 1.53
C LYS A 37 -26.09 1.15 2.19
N ASN A 38 -25.68 -0.10 2.44
CA ASN A 38 -24.36 -0.41 2.98
C ASN A 38 -23.24 0.03 2.04
N LYS A 39 -23.37 -0.23 0.73
CA LYS A 39 -22.40 0.19 -0.27
C LYS A 39 -22.18 1.72 -0.24
N ARG A 40 -23.26 2.50 -0.28
CA ARG A 40 -23.16 3.98 -0.20
C ARG A 40 -22.50 4.43 1.10
N LYS A 41 -22.85 3.80 2.23
CA LYS A 41 -22.25 4.10 3.52
C LYS A 41 -20.74 3.82 3.52
N LEU A 42 -20.30 2.68 3.02
CA LEU A 42 -18.88 2.35 2.90
C LEU A 42 -18.12 3.36 2.04
N MET A 43 -18.69 3.76 0.91
CA MET A 43 -18.11 4.79 0.02
C MET A 43 -17.97 6.14 0.71
N SER A 44 -18.90 6.52 1.59
CA SER A 44 -18.87 7.78 2.33
C SER A 44 -17.86 7.82 3.49
N LEU A 45 -17.34 6.67 3.94
CA LEU A 45 -16.40 6.63 5.06
C LEU A 45 -15.02 7.21 4.68
N ARG A 46 -14.60 7.01 3.44
CA ARG A 46 -13.33 7.49 2.89
C ARG A 46 -13.52 7.92 1.42
N PRO A 47 -14.15 9.08 1.17
CA PRO A 47 -14.46 9.54 -0.19
C PRO A 47 -13.23 9.83 -1.05
N THR A 48 -12.07 10.04 -0.42
CA THR A 48 -10.79 10.29 -1.09
C THR A 48 -9.96 9.01 -1.30
N GLU A 49 -10.56 7.81 -1.13
CA GLU A 49 -9.86 6.53 -1.28
C GLU A 49 -10.29 5.83 -2.58
N PRO A 50 -9.60 6.05 -3.71
CA PRO A 50 -10.04 5.56 -5.02
C PRO A 50 -10.15 4.05 -5.09
N MET A 51 -9.27 3.31 -4.40
CA MET A 51 -9.28 1.85 -4.44
C MET A 51 -10.52 1.26 -3.75
N LEU A 52 -10.99 1.87 -2.66
CA LEU A 52 -12.25 1.51 -2.00
C LEU A 52 -13.43 1.71 -2.96
N MET A 53 -13.49 2.86 -3.62
CA MET A 53 -14.53 3.17 -4.61
C MET A 53 -14.53 2.17 -5.77
N ASN A 54 -13.36 1.90 -6.34
CA ASN A 54 -13.21 0.97 -7.46
C ASN A 54 -13.68 -0.43 -7.10
N VAL A 55 -13.27 -0.94 -5.95
CA VAL A 55 -13.66 -2.29 -5.48
C VAL A 55 -15.17 -2.41 -5.30
N LEU A 56 -15.81 -1.43 -4.64
CA LEU A 56 -17.25 -1.43 -4.44
C LEU A 56 -18.03 -1.28 -5.75
N ASN A 57 -17.48 -0.63 -6.76
CA ASN A 57 -18.09 -0.54 -8.10
C ASN A 57 -17.92 -1.83 -8.92
N LEU A 58 -16.89 -2.65 -8.62
CA LEU A 58 -16.68 -3.93 -9.29
C LEU A 58 -17.62 -5.05 -8.79
N ILE A 59 -18.22 -4.92 -7.61
CA ILE A 59 -19.07 -5.95 -6.99
C ILE A 59 -20.23 -6.36 -7.91
N ASN A 60 -20.81 -5.41 -8.64
CA ASN A 60 -21.93 -5.68 -9.55
C ASN A 60 -21.47 -6.32 -10.89
N LYS A 61 -20.15 -6.40 -11.12
CA LYS A 61 -19.57 -6.89 -12.39
C LYS A 61 -18.78 -8.18 -12.21
N LEU A 62 -18.22 -8.41 -11.03
CA LEU A 62 -17.31 -9.53 -10.78
C LEU A 62 -17.62 -10.19 -9.43
N PRO A 63 -17.47 -11.51 -9.32
CA PRO A 63 -17.58 -12.22 -8.05
C PRO A 63 -16.40 -11.83 -7.13
N LYS A 64 -16.62 -11.96 -5.81
CA LYS A 64 -15.68 -11.57 -4.75
C LYS A 64 -14.27 -12.13 -4.97
N GLU A 65 -14.18 -13.40 -5.32
CA GLU A 65 -12.91 -14.11 -5.53
C GLU A 65 -12.12 -13.50 -6.68
N LYS A 66 -12.77 -13.12 -7.79
CA LYS A 66 -12.11 -12.45 -8.92
C LYS A 66 -11.59 -11.06 -8.53
N ILE A 67 -12.35 -10.32 -7.72
CA ILE A 67 -11.90 -9.01 -7.21
C ILE A 67 -10.68 -9.19 -6.30
N LEU A 68 -10.68 -10.19 -5.42
CA LEU A 68 -9.55 -10.49 -4.53
C LEU A 68 -8.31 -10.96 -5.30
N ASN A 69 -8.48 -11.82 -6.31
CA ASN A 69 -7.41 -12.31 -7.15
C ASN A 69 -6.76 -11.18 -7.95
N HIS A 70 -7.54 -10.17 -8.38
CA HIS A 70 -7.00 -9.00 -9.06
C HIS A 70 -5.90 -8.28 -8.24
N PHE A 71 -6.06 -8.19 -6.92
CA PHE A 71 -5.01 -7.60 -6.06
C PHE A 71 -3.71 -8.40 -6.10
N SER A 72 -3.81 -9.72 -6.07
CA SER A 72 -2.63 -10.61 -6.11
C SER A 72 -1.93 -10.53 -7.46
N ASP A 73 -2.70 -10.55 -8.55
CA ASP A 73 -2.17 -10.47 -9.91
C ASP A 73 -1.52 -9.12 -10.18
N ALA A 74 -2.15 -8.02 -9.75
CA ALA A 74 -1.59 -6.69 -9.85
C ALA A 74 -0.27 -6.58 -9.06
N GLN A 75 -0.23 -7.08 -7.82
CA GLN A 75 0.98 -7.09 -7.01
C GLN A 75 2.10 -7.91 -7.66
N ASN A 76 1.79 -9.06 -8.22
CA ASN A 76 2.77 -9.90 -8.91
C ASN A 76 3.36 -9.19 -10.14
N LYS A 77 2.54 -8.47 -10.90
CA LYS A 77 3.01 -7.65 -12.03
C LYS A 77 3.92 -6.50 -11.55
N ILE A 78 3.51 -5.80 -10.48
CA ILE A 78 4.32 -4.74 -9.86
C ILE A 78 5.67 -5.31 -9.40
N ASN A 79 5.68 -6.43 -8.68
CA ASN A 79 6.89 -7.06 -8.20
C ASN A 79 7.88 -7.36 -9.33
N LYS A 80 7.39 -7.97 -10.43
CA LYS A 80 8.20 -8.29 -11.61
C LYS A 80 8.75 -7.04 -12.31
N ASN A 81 7.95 -6.00 -12.44
CA ASN A 81 8.37 -4.76 -13.08
C ASN A 81 9.40 -4.01 -12.22
N VAL A 82 9.15 -3.86 -10.92
CA VAL A 82 10.10 -3.24 -10.00
C VAL A 82 11.42 -4.04 -9.93
N PHE A 83 11.34 -5.37 -9.92
CA PHE A 83 12.54 -6.22 -9.95
C PHE A 83 13.46 -5.92 -11.15
N LYS A 84 12.89 -5.62 -12.32
CA LYS A 84 13.66 -5.25 -13.53
C LYS A 84 14.35 -3.88 -13.37
N LEU A 85 13.71 -2.95 -12.64
CA LEU A 85 14.24 -1.61 -12.44
C LEU A 85 15.38 -1.57 -11.40
N ILE A 86 15.38 -2.50 -10.43
CA ILE A 86 16.38 -2.53 -9.37
C ILE A 86 17.70 -3.08 -9.91
N GLY A 87 18.72 -2.22 -9.99
CA GLY A 87 20.11 -2.62 -10.26
C GLY A 87 20.78 -3.24 -9.03
N GLN A 88 21.95 -3.88 -9.22
CA GLN A 88 22.76 -4.41 -8.12
C GLN A 88 23.48 -3.27 -7.38
N ASN A 89 23.59 -3.42 -6.05
CA ASN A 89 24.30 -2.49 -5.16
C ASN A 89 23.81 -1.04 -5.28
N LYS A 90 22.51 -0.84 -5.50
CA LYS A 90 21.89 0.46 -5.63
C LYS A 90 21.22 0.88 -4.32
N ILE A 91 21.06 2.18 -4.14
CA ILE A 91 20.27 2.77 -3.07
C ILE A 91 18.92 3.18 -3.66
N ILE A 92 17.84 2.74 -3.03
CA ILE A 92 16.48 3.00 -3.46
C ILE A 92 15.83 3.93 -2.45
N PHE A 93 15.33 5.07 -2.90
CA PHE A 93 14.55 5.96 -2.05
C PHE A 93 13.08 5.57 -2.07
N THR A 94 12.44 5.63 -0.90
CA THR A 94 10.97 5.57 -0.77
C THR A 94 10.50 6.52 0.32
N HIS A 95 9.21 6.86 0.28
CA HIS A 95 8.57 7.74 1.26
C HIS A 95 7.22 7.18 1.66
N CYS A 96 6.81 7.44 2.91
CA CYS A 96 5.56 6.95 3.47
C CYS A 96 5.51 5.40 3.53
N HIS A 97 4.31 4.83 3.58
CA HIS A 97 4.10 3.39 3.56
C HIS A 97 3.22 2.99 2.38
N SER A 98 3.83 2.38 1.39
CA SER A 98 3.12 1.74 0.28
C SER A 98 3.31 0.23 0.34
N THR A 99 2.24 -0.50 0.61
CA THR A 99 2.24 -1.97 0.61
C THR A 99 2.78 -2.55 -0.70
N ASN A 100 2.48 -1.91 -1.83
CA ASN A 100 2.95 -2.36 -3.15
C ASN A 100 4.46 -2.20 -3.29
N VAL A 101 5.01 -1.05 -2.85
CA VAL A 101 6.47 -0.80 -2.88
C VAL A 101 7.19 -1.75 -1.94
N VAL A 102 6.73 -1.87 -0.69
CA VAL A 102 7.34 -2.76 0.31
C VAL A 102 7.38 -4.20 -0.20
N LYS A 103 6.27 -4.74 -0.70
CA LYS A 103 6.22 -6.09 -1.24
C LYS A 103 7.11 -6.29 -2.46
N ALA A 104 7.22 -5.28 -3.33
CA ALA A 104 8.09 -5.36 -4.48
C ALA A 104 9.58 -5.37 -4.09
N LEU A 105 9.97 -4.58 -3.10
CA LEU A 105 11.33 -4.59 -2.54
C LEU A 105 11.66 -5.93 -1.86
N ILE A 106 10.72 -6.46 -1.05
CA ILE A 106 10.89 -7.78 -0.42
C ILE A 106 11.03 -8.87 -1.48
N TYR A 107 10.18 -8.84 -2.52
CA TYR A 107 10.28 -9.76 -3.65
C TYR A 107 11.66 -9.69 -4.32
N ALA A 108 12.18 -8.48 -4.59
CA ALA A 108 13.49 -8.31 -5.18
C ALA A 108 14.62 -8.88 -4.29
N LYS A 109 14.54 -8.68 -2.97
CA LYS A 109 15.47 -9.26 -1.99
C LYS A 109 15.44 -10.79 -2.00
N GLN A 110 14.25 -11.39 -2.00
CA GLN A 110 14.06 -12.85 -2.06
C GLN A 110 14.65 -13.45 -3.36
N HIS A 111 14.64 -12.67 -4.44
CA HIS A 111 15.25 -13.04 -5.73
C HIS A 111 16.71 -12.57 -5.86
N ARG A 112 17.42 -12.47 -4.71
CA ARG A 112 18.86 -12.23 -4.61
C ARG A 112 19.36 -10.88 -5.12
N LYS A 113 18.49 -9.86 -5.28
CA LYS A 113 18.96 -8.49 -5.54
C LYS A 113 19.65 -7.94 -4.29
N LYS A 114 20.80 -7.28 -4.51
CA LYS A 114 21.55 -6.56 -3.47
C LYS A 114 21.29 -5.07 -3.64
N PHE A 115 20.71 -4.44 -2.62
CA PHE A 115 20.40 -3.02 -2.58
C PHE A 115 20.18 -2.57 -1.14
N GLU A 116 20.20 -1.26 -0.92
CA GLU A 116 19.84 -0.61 0.33
C GLU A 116 18.63 0.29 0.09
N VAL A 117 17.93 0.64 1.16
CA VAL A 117 16.78 1.54 1.08
C VAL A 117 17.00 2.75 1.96
N TYR A 118 16.79 3.92 1.39
CA TYR A 118 16.63 5.17 2.10
C TYR A 118 15.16 5.53 2.17
N ASN A 119 14.68 5.89 3.36
CA ASN A 119 13.31 6.35 3.51
C ASN A 119 13.24 7.50 4.50
N THR A 120 12.12 8.21 4.52
CA THR A 120 11.83 9.22 5.53
C THR A 120 10.82 8.70 6.55
N GLU A 121 10.82 9.29 7.76
CA GLU A 121 9.93 8.85 8.85
C GLU A 121 8.45 9.14 8.60
N THR A 122 8.14 10.14 7.77
CA THR A 122 6.78 10.54 7.37
C THR A 122 5.90 10.99 8.53
N ARG A 123 6.16 12.19 9.02
CA ARG A 123 5.34 12.84 10.06
C ARG A 123 3.95 13.24 9.53
N PRO A 124 2.93 13.36 10.36
CA PRO A 124 2.92 13.13 11.81
C PRO A 124 2.67 11.67 12.22
N LEU A 125 2.23 10.78 11.30
CA LEU A 125 1.80 9.42 11.62
C LEU A 125 2.92 8.37 11.53
N TYR A 126 4.12 8.77 11.11
CA TYR A 126 5.32 7.94 11.07
C TYR A 126 5.20 6.65 10.24
N GLN A 127 4.43 6.68 9.13
CA GLN A 127 4.26 5.52 8.26
C GLN A 127 5.58 5.01 7.65
N GLY A 128 6.56 5.90 7.45
CA GLY A 128 7.91 5.52 7.01
C GLY A 128 8.60 4.56 7.98
N ARG A 129 8.33 4.67 9.29
CA ARG A 129 8.86 3.73 10.30
C ARG A 129 8.28 2.32 10.14
N ILE A 130 7.00 2.20 9.71
CA ILE A 130 6.38 0.91 9.39
C ILE A 130 7.11 0.28 8.19
N THR A 131 7.32 1.07 7.14
CA THR A 131 8.09 0.65 5.96
C THR A 131 9.48 0.17 6.33
N ALA A 132 10.22 0.94 7.14
CA ALA A 132 11.55 0.56 7.58
C ALA A 132 11.55 -0.76 8.36
N ALA A 133 10.61 -0.93 9.30
CA ALA A 133 10.50 -2.14 10.11
C ALA A 133 10.22 -3.39 9.25
N GLU A 134 9.30 -3.30 8.28
CA GLU A 134 8.99 -4.42 7.38
C GLU A 134 10.18 -4.79 6.49
N LEU A 135 10.89 -3.81 5.96
CA LEU A 135 12.05 -4.04 5.11
C LEU A 135 13.24 -4.63 5.87
N VAL A 136 13.51 -4.11 7.08
CA VAL A 136 14.56 -4.66 7.97
C VAL A 136 14.24 -6.10 8.36
N LYS A 137 12.98 -6.42 8.69
CA LYS A 137 12.53 -7.78 8.96
C LYS A 137 12.78 -8.73 7.78
N ALA A 138 12.74 -8.22 6.56
CA ALA A 138 13.06 -8.97 5.33
C ALA A 138 14.56 -9.03 5.01
N GLY A 139 15.43 -8.52 5.90
CA GLY A 139 16.89 -8.52 5.73
C GLY A 139 17.40 -7.48 4.74
N ILE A 140 16.66 -6.39 4.53
CA ILE A 140 17.08 -5.25 3.71
C ILE A 140 17.68 -4.19 4.63
N LYS A 141 18.86 -3.67 4.28
CA LYS A 141 19.46 -2.54 5.01
C LYS A 141 18.68 -1.26 4.72
N VAL A 142 18.24 -0.56 5.76
CA VAL A 142 17.44 0.66 5.68
C VAL A 142 18.10 1.78 6.46
N THR A 143 18.17 2.97 5.85
CA THR A 143 18.52 4.21 6.52
C THR A 143 17.31 5.14 6.51
N THR A 144 16.82 5.49 7.71
CA THR A 144 15.65 6.36 7.85
C THR A 144 16.11 7.79 8.16
N PHE A 145 15.63 8.73 7.37
CA PHE A 145 15.84 10.16 7.53
C PHE A 145 14.64 10.83 8.18
N ILE A 146 14.84 11.98 8.82
CA ILE A 146 13.75 12.91 9.12
C ILE A 146 13.21 13.49 7.81
N ASP A 147 11.97 13.97 7.78
CA ASP A 147 11.36 14.43 6.51
C ASP A 147 12.09 15.64 5.90
N SER A 148 12.66 16.53 6.73
CA SER A 148 13.49 17.64 6.25
C SER A 148 14.82 17.17 5.62
N GLY A 149 15.27 15.96 5.88
CA GLY A 149 16.46 15.34 5.28
C GLY A 149 16.17 14.62 3.94
N MET A 150 14.94 14.70 3.41
CA MET A 150 14.53 14.02 2.18
C MET A 150 15.43 14.36 0.99
N HIS A 151 15.83 15.61 0.85
CA HIS A 151 16.72 16.02 -0.24
C HIS A 151 18.02 15.22 -0.25
N GLU A 152 18.66 15.05 0.90
CA GLU A 152 19.89 14.29 1.03
C GLU A 152 19.68 12.79 0.73
N ALA A 153 18.56 12.23 1.19
CA ALA A 153 18.21 10.86 0.90
C ALA A 153 18.01 10.62 -0.61
N ILE A 154 17.30 11.52 -1.31
CA ILE A 154 17.05 11.42 -2.75
C ILE A 154 18.36 11.60 -3.54
N LYS A 155 19.15 12.62 -3.20
CA LYS A 155 20.43 12.93 -3.89
C LYS A 155 21.38 11.74 -3.92
N ASN A 156 21.40 10.95 -2.84
CA ASN A 156 22.26 9.78 -2.70
C ASN A 156 21.59 8.47 -3.17
N SER A 157 20.41 8.54 -3.76
CA SER A 157 19.68 7.38 -4.25
C SER A 157 19.77 7.23 -5.77
N SER A 158 19.69 5.99 -6.25
CA SER A 158 19.74 5.69 -7.70
C SER A 158 18.36 5.75 -8.35
N ILE A 159 17.32 5.52 -7.58
CA ILE A 159 15.92 5.49 -8.04
C ILE A 159 14.99 5.80 -6.86
N ALA A 160 13.89 6.49 -7.14
CA ALA A 160 12.79 6.67 -6.20
C ALA A 160 11.61 5.76 -6.59
N LEU A 161 11.12 4.97 -5.63
CA LEU A 161 9.94 4.13 -5.77
C LEU A 161 8.87 4.62 -4.80
N LEU A 162 7.79 5.15 -5.33
CA LEU A 162 6.68 5.71 -4.56
C LEU A 162 5.37 5.01 -4.91
N GLY A 163 4.48 4.90 -3.93
CA GLY A 163 3.10 4.50 -4.17
C GLY A 163 2.27 5.68 -4.66
N ALA A 164 1.26 5.41 -5.48
CA ALA A 164 0.24 6.37 -5.87
C ALA A 164 -1.15 5.78 -5.64
N ASP A 165 -2.06 6.58 -5.08
CA ASP A 165 -3.45 6.17 -4.87
C ASP A 165 -4.26 6.28 -6.16
N ALA A 166 -3.90 7.23 -7.03
CA ALA A 166 -4.50 7.42 -8.34
C ALA A 166 -3.51 8.01 -9.35
N LEU A 167 -3.68 7.64 -10.61
CA LEU A 167 -3.03 8.28 -11.75
C LEU A 167 -4.11 9.02 -12.54
N LEU A 168 -3.93 10.32 -12.71
CA LEU A 168 -4.81 11.15 -13.50
C LEU A 168 -4.21 11.32 -14.91
N LYS A 169 -5.11 11.44 -15.91
CA LYS A 169 -4.72 11.76 -17.28
C LYS A 169 -4.48 13.25 -17.44
#